data_39d29b2060d6c950f5d70ba43d882cad
#
_entry.id   39d29b2060d6c950f5d70ba43d882cad
#
_cell.length_a   1.000
_cell.length_b   1.000
_cell.length_c   1.000
_cell.angle_alpha   90.00
_cell.angle_beta   90.00
_cell.angle_gamma   90.00
#
_symmetry.space_group_name_H-M   'P 1'
#
loop_
_entity.id
_entity.type
_entity.pdbx_description
1 polymer ?
#
loop_
_entity_poly.entity_id
_entity_poly.type
_entity_poly.pdbx_seq_one_letter_code
_entity_poly.pdbx_strand_id
1 'polypeptide(L)'
;MGHVPDCVTDAIKAAAERGTSYGAPTVAETELAKLICHLVPSMDMVRMVNSGTEATMSALRLARAYTGRDCIIKFIGCYHGHHDSLLVKAGSGGATFGVPDSPGVPKAVAATTITVPFNDLPALEKVFAERGEEIACVIMEPTPGNMGLVLPHEGFLEGVRAITKKYGALLIC
;
A
#
# COMPACT_ATOMS: atom_id res chain seq x y z
N MET A 1 -15.63 2.51 -20.03
CA MET A 1 -14.63 1.97 -20.98
C MET A 1 -14.92 0.51 -21.41
N GLY A 2 -15.58 -0.30 -20.62
CA GLY A 2 -15.82 -1.72 -20.91
C GLY A 2 -14.58 -2.59 -20.78
N HIS A 3 -14.70 -3.89 -21.08
CA HIS A 3 -13.63 -4.88 -20.88
C HIS A 3 -12.68 -5.03 -22.08
N VAL A 4 -13.07 -4.58 -23.27
CA VAL A 4 -12.30 -4.75 -24.52
C VAL A 4 -12.34 -3.46 -25.35
N PRO A 5 -11.67 -2.38 -24.93
CA PRO A 5 -11.55 -1.19 -25.77
C PRO A 5 -10.68 -1.49 -27.02
N ASP A 6 -11.15 -1.17 -28.20
CA ASP A 6 -10.46 -1.46 -29.47
C ASP A 6 -9.02 -0.91 -29.48
N CYS A 7 -8.84 0.33 -29.04
CA CYS A 7 -7.52 0.97 -29.00
C CYS A 7 -6.50 0.21 -28.11
N VAL A 8 -6.96 -0.39 -27.01
CA VAL A 8 -6.10 -1.19 -26.11
C VAL A 8 -5.78 -2.53 -26.78
N THR A 9 -6.80 -3.18 -27.36
CA THR A 9 -6.63 -4.46 -28.03
C THR A 9 -5.65 -4.35 -29.21
N ASP A 10 -5.75 -3.30 -30.01
CA ASP A 10 -4.87 -3.09 -31.16
C ASP A 10 -3.43 -2.76 -30.72
N ALA A 11 -3.27 -1.99 -29.64
CA ALA A 11 -1.97 -1.73 -29.05
C ALA A 11 -1.30 -3.01 -28.52
N ILE A 12 -2.08 -3.92 -27.89
CA ILE A 12 -1.59 -5.22 -27.42
C ILE A 12 -1.13 -6.09 -28.59
N LYS A 13 -1.92 -6.20 -29.66
CA LYS A 13 -1.55 -6.96 -30.87
C LYS A 13 -0.24 -6.45 -31.47
N ALA A 14 -0.13 -5.14 -31.67
CA ALA A 14 1.07 -4.52 -32.22
C ALA A 14 2.30 -4.70 -31.29
N ALA A 15 2.12 -4.68 -29.96
CA ALA A 15 3.19 -4.95 -29.03
C ALA A 15 3.63 -6.42 -29.05
N ALA A 16 2.68 -7.36 -29.15
CA ALA A 16 2.97 -8.80 -29.19
C ALA A 16 3.88 -9.19 -30.37
N GLU A 17 3.76 -8.52 -31.51
CA GLU A 17 4.61 -8.75 -32.68
C GLU A 17 6.09 -8.41 -32.42
N ARG A 18 6.40 -7.58 -31.44
CA ARG A 18 7.77 -7.19 -31.05
C ARG A 18 8.30 -7.99 -29.87
N GLY A 19 7.44 -8.74 -29.18
CA GLY A 19 7.76 -9.54 -28.01
C GLY A 19 7.02 -9.06 -26.75
N THR A 20 6.90 -9.97 -25.76
CA THR A 20 6.11 -9.76 -24.54
C THR A 20 6.91 -9.90 -23.25
N SER A 21 8.19 -10.30 -23.34
CA SER A 21 9.06 -10.48 -22.17
C SER A 21 10.51 -10.16 -22.55
N TYR A 22 11.18 -9.41 -21.70
CA TYR A 22 12.53 -8.92 -21.95
C TYR A 22 13.38 -9.03 -20.68
N GLY A 23 14.64 -9.37 -20.83
CA GLY A 23 15.63 -9.42 -19.73
C GLY A 23 16.28 -8.07 -19.41
N ALA A 24 15.79 -6.97 -20.02
CA ALA A 24 16.32 -5.62 -19.84
C ALA A 24 15.16 -4.60 -19.93
N PRO A 25 15.34 -3.37 -19.40
CA PRO A 25 14.36 -2.31 -19.52
C PRO A 25 14.00 -2.01 -20.98
N THR A 26 12.72 -1.74 -21.24
CA THR A 26 12.20 -1.43 -22.58
C THR A 26 11.89 0.05 -22.73
N VAL A 27 11.78 0.51 -23.97
CA VAL A 27 11.35 1.88 -24.27
C VAL A 27 9.94 2.13 -23.73
N ALA A 28 9.02 1.16 -23.87
CA ALA A 28 7.64 1.28 -23.39
C ALA A 28 7.56 1.45 -21.86
N GLU A 29 8.36 0.70 -21.10
CA GLU A 29 8.43 0.88 -19.63
C GLU A 29 8.94 2.27 -19.25
N THR A 30 9.99 2.75 -19.95
CA THR A 30 10.55 4.09 -19.71
C THR A 30 9.54 5.18 -20.01
N GLU A 31 8.81 5.09 -21.12
CA GLU A 31 7.78 6.07 -21.48
C GLU A 31 6.60 6.04 -20.51
N LEU A 32 6.18 4.87 -20.07
CA LEU A 32 5.14 4.74 -19.06
C LEU A 32 5.58 5.32 -17.71
N ALA A 33 6.82 5.06 -17.28
CA ALA A 33 7.35 5.64 -16.05
C ALA A 33 7.40 7.17 -16.11
N LYS A 34 7.84 7.76 -17.22
CA LYS A 34 7.81 9.22 -17.43
C LYS A 34 6.40 9.79 -17.37
N LEU A 35 5.44 9.10 -17.99
CA LEU A 35 4.03 9.51 -17.97
C LEU A 35 3.47 9.48 -16.55
N ILE A 36 3.76 8.45 -15.76
CA ILE A 36 3.34 8.37 -14.35
C ILE A 36 3.92 9.53 -13.55
N CYS A 37 5.23 9.79 -13.64
CA CYS A 37 5.86 10.91 -12.94
C CYS A 37 5.29 12.27 -13.37
N HIS A 38 4.90 12.41 -14.65
CA HIS A 38 4.25 13.64 -15.13
C HIS A 38 2.82 13.82 -14.58
N LEU A 39 2.04 12.75 -14.53
CA LEU A 39 0.63 12.79 -14.09
C LEU A 39 0.49 12.79 -12.56
N VAL A 40 1.46 12.29 -11.84
CA VAL A 40 1.46 12.21 -10.37
C VAL A 40 2.66 12.96 -9.82
N PRO A 41 2.53 14.28 -9.54
CA PRO A 41 3.65 15.16 -9.18
C PRO A 41 4.45 14.76 -7.93
N SER A 42 3.90 13.89 -7.09
CA SER A 42 4.61 13.33 -5.92
C SER A 42 5.51 12.14 -6.23
N MET A 43 5.55 11.69 -7.48
CA MET A 43 6.31 10.52 -7.92
C MET A 43 7.54 10.96 -8.70
N ASP A 44 8.74 10.83 -8.11
CA ASP A 44 10.02 11.12 -8.78
C ASP A 44 10.61 9.89 -9.48
N MET A 45 10.20 8.70 -9.05
CA MET A 45 10.74 7.43 -9.55
C MET A 45 9.66 6.35 -9.55
N VAL A 46 9.68 5.49 -10.57
CA VAL A 46 8.71 4.41 -10.75
C VAL A 46 9.44 3.07 -10.92
N ARG A 47 8.95 2.05 -10.25
CA ARG A 47 9.32 0.66 -10.49
C ARG A 47 8.08 -0.13 -10.91
N MET A 48 8.16 -0.75 -12.08
CA MET A 48 7.11 -1.64 -12.56
C MET A 48 7.19 -3.01 -11.87
N VAL A 49 6.04 -3.57 -11.58
CA VAL A 49 5.84 -4.93 -11.06
C VAL A 49 4.61 -5.54 -11.71
N ASN A 50 4.34 -6.83 -11.49
CA ASN A 50 3.29 -7.55 -12.22
C ASN A 50 1.93 -7.57 -11.51
N SER A 51 1.88 -7.18 -10.23
CA SER A 51 0.63 -7.21 -9.45
C SER A 51 0.62 -6.18 -8.33
N GLY A 52 -0.57 -5.85 -7.81
CA GLY A 52 -0.72 -5.00 -6.63
C GLY A 52 -0.06 -5.61 -5.39
N THR A 53 -0.08 -6.94 -5.24
CA THR A 53 0.63 -7.62 -4.14
C THR A 53 2.13 -7.40 -4.20
N GLU A 54 2.74 -7.51 -5.39
CA GLU A 54 4.17 -7.23 -5.56
C GLU A 54 4.50 -5.75 -5.29
N ALA A 55 3.63 -4.84 -5.69
CA ALA A 55 3.79 -3.42 -5.43
C ALA A 55 3.78 -3.12 -3.92
N THR A 56 2.76 -3.58 -3.20
CA THR A 56 2.64 -3.36 -1.77
C THR A 56 3.74 -4.06 -0.98
N MET A 57 4.08 -5.30 -1.33
CA MET A 57 5.21 -6.03 -0.76
C MET A 57 6.52 -5.26 -0.90
N SER A 58 6.78 -4.72 -2.10
CA SER A 58 8.00 -3.95 -2.38
C SER A 58 8.01 -2.62 -1.63
N ALA A 59 6.88 -1.92 -1.57
CA ALA A 59 6.72 -0.67 -0.84
C ALA A 59 6.94 -0.85 0.66
N LEU A 60 6.38 -1.90 1.28
CA LEU A 60 6.61 -2.21 2.69
C LEU A 60 8.08 -2.52 2.99
N ARG A 61 8.74 -3.30 2.13
CA ARG A 61 10.16 -3.61 2.26
C ARG A 61 11.01 -2.34 2.17
N LEU A 62 10.69 -1.47 1.22
CA LEU A 62 11.37 -0.18 1.06
C LEU A 62 11.16 0.71 2.29
N ALA A 63 9.94 0.80 2.81
CA ALA A 63 9.63 1.58 3.99
C ALA A 63 10.42 1.12 5.23
N ARG A 64 10.46 -0.20 5.47
CA ARG A 64 11.27 -0.78 6.55
C ARG A 64 12.76 -0.50 6.38
N ALA A 65 13.29 -0.68 5.18
CA ALA A 65 14.71 -0.41 4.90
C ALA A 65 15.09 1.06 5.07
N TYR A 66 14.23 1.97 4.62
CA TYR A 66 14.45 3.41 4.72
C TYR A 66 14.38 3.93 6.16
N THR A 67 13.44 3.44 6.96
CA THR A 67 13.23 3.91 8.33
C THR A 67 14.06 3.15 9.37
N GLY A 68 14.54 1.96 9.05
CA GLY A 68 15.15 1.03 10.01
C GLY A 68 14.16 0.45 11.02
N ARG A 69 12.85 0.47 10.72
CA ARG A 69 11.76 0.07 11.62
C ARG A 69 11.00 -1.12 11.03
N ASP A 70 10.41 -1.96 11.88
CA ASP A 70 9.77 -3.22 11.46
C ASP A 70 8.24 -3.14 11.37
N CYS A 71 7.60 -2.37 12.26
CA CYS A 71 6.15 -2.34 12.37
C CYS A 71 5.50 -1.52 11.25
N ILE A 72 4.35 -1.98 10.81
CA ILE A 72 3.49 -1.26 9.86
C ILE A 72 2.09 -1.09 10.44
N ILE A 73 1.39 -0.05 10.01
CA ILE A 73 -0.03 0.15 10.31
C ILE A 73 -0.84 -0.06 9.04
N LYS A 74 -1.94 -0.80 9.14
CA LYS A 74 -2.99 -0.87 8.11
C LYS A 74 -4.35 -0.60 8.74
N PHE A 75 -5.31 -0.13 7.93
CA PHE A 75 -6.68 0.08 8.40
C PHE A 75 -7.52 -1.20 8.24
N ILE A 76 -8.39 -1.43 9.23
CA ILE A 76 -9.35 -2.54 9.24
C ILE A 76 -10.30 -2.38 8.05
N GLY A 77 -10.53 -3.46 7.31
CA GLY A 77 -11.38 -3.46 6.11
C GLY A 77 -10.65 -3.12 4.80
N CYS A 78 -9.48 -2.48 4.85
CA CYS A 78 -8.66 -2.22 3.68
C CYS A 78 -7.95 -3.49 3.20
N TYR A 79 -7.87 -3.66 1.87
CA TYR A 79 -7.18 -4.77 1.22
C TYR A 79 -5.98 -4.26 0.42
N HIS A 80 -4.83 -4.86 0.66
CA HIS A 80 -3.56 -4.44 0.05
C HIS A 80 -2.79 -5.60 -0.61
N GLY A 81 -3.49 -6.60 -1.12
CA GLY A 81 -2.87 -7.81 -1.66
C GLY A 81 -2.67 -8.90 -0.60
N HIS A 82 -2.03 -10.00 -1.00
CA HIS A 82 -1.92 -11.21 -0.18
C HIS A 82 -0.50 -11.50 0.35
N HIS A 83 0.31 -10.46 0.53
CA HIS A 83 1.57 -10.59 1.26
C HIS A 83 1.30 -10.88 2.74
N ASP A 84 2.06 -11.78 3.37
CA ASP A 84 1.84 -12.26 4.74
C ASP A 84 1.64 -11.14 5.77
N SER A 85 2.42 -10.05 5.69
CA SER A 85 2.26 -8.90 6.58
C SER A 85 0.92 -8.17 6.41
N LEU A 86 0.19 -8.41 5.32
CA LEU A 86 -1.08 -7.75 5.00
C LEU A 86 -2.29 -8.67 5.20
N LEU A 87 -2.07 -9.98 5.35
CA LEU A 87 -3.09 -10.98 5.69
C LEU A 87 -3.29 -11.04 7.21
N VAL A 88 -3.67 -9.92 7.76
CA VAL A 88 -3.79 -9.69 9.19
C VAL A 88 -5.12 -8.99 9.46
N LYS A 89 -5.88 -9.51 10.42
CA LYS A 89 -7.15 -8.95 10.88
C LYS A 89 -7.03 -8.29 12.25
N ALA A 90 -8.03 -7.50 12.59
CA ALA A 90 -8.13 -6.92 13.93
C ALA A 90 -8.19 -8.02 15.00
N GLY A 91 -7.50 -7.80 16.11
CA GLY A 91 -7.73 -8.54 17.36
C GLY A 91 -9.03 -8.09 18.05
N SER A 92 -9.24 -8.51 19.28
CA SER A 92 -10.47 -8.25 20.06
C SER A 92 -10.60 -6.82 20.62
N GLY A 93 -9.82 -5.87 20.18
CA GLY A 93 -9.87 -4.46 20.62
C GLY A 93 -9.63 -3.49 19.45
N GLY A 94 -9.84 -2.19 19.64
CA GLY A 94 -9.80 -1.17 18.58
C GLY A 94 -8.49 -1.14 17.79
N ALA A 95 -7.41 -0.60 18.36
CA ALA A 95 -6.08 -0.66 17.77
C ALA A 95 -5.29 -1.83 18.37
N THR A 96 -4.99 -2.86 17.59
CA THR A 96 -4.39 -4.10 18.10
C THR A 96 -3.32 -4.65 17.16
N PHE A 97 -2.42 -5.45 17.74
CA PHE A 97 -1.59 -6.33 16.93
C PHE A 97 -2.44 -7.27 16.10
N GLY A 98 -2.08 -7.39 14.85
CA GLY A 98 -2.81 -8.23 13.94
C GLY A 98 -2.73 -9.71 14.32
N VAL A 99 -3.86 -10.36 14.20
CA VAL A 99 -3.95 -11.82 14.23
C VAL A 99 -3.89 -12.31 12.79
N PRO A 100 -3.16 -13.41 12.48
CA PRO A 100 -3.20 -13.97 11.14
C PRO A 100 -4.63 -14.19 10.67
N ASP A 101 -4.96 -13.67 9.48
CA ASP A 101 -6.27 -13.85 8.87
C ASP A 101 -6.34 -15.10 7.99
N SER A 102 -5.19 -15.66 7.65
CA SER A 102 -5.06 -16.83 6.79
C SER A 102 -4.20 -17.90 7.46
N PRO A 103 -4.62 -19.19 7.41
CA PRO A 103 -3.76 -20.29 7.80
C PRO A 103 -2.44 -20.26 7.02
N GLY A 104 -1.32 -20.47 7.69
CA GLY A 104 0.00 -20.43 7.07
C GLY A 104 0.76 -19.13 7.24
N VAL A 105 0.11 -18.02 7.61
CA VAL A 105 0.82 -16.79 7.97
C VAL A 105 1.52 -16.98 9.33
N PRO A 106 2.85 -16.83 9.41
CA PRO A 106 3.57 -16.97 10.67
C PRO A 106 3.17 -15.90 11.67
N LYS A 107 2.97 -16.27 12.93
CA LYS A 107 2.62 -15.32 14.01
C LYS A 107 3.63 -14.19 14.14
N ALA A 108 4.92 -14.48 13.98
CA ALA A 108 5.98 -13.48 14.04
C ALA A 108 5.85 -12.41 12.94
N VAL A 109 5.38 -12.79 11.76
CA VAL A 109 5.12 -11.83 10.66
C VAL A 109 3.88 -11.00 10.97
N ALA A 110 2.79 -11.63 11.39
CA ALA A 110 1.56 -10.92 11.77
C ALA A 110 1.78 -9.94 12.93
N ALA A 111 2.67 -10.27 13.87
CA ALA A 111 3.00 -9.42 15.02
C ALA A 111 3.68 -8.09 14.66
N THR A 112 4.19 -7.93 13.44
CA THR A 112 4.74 -6.67 12.95
C THR A 112 3.69 -5.75 12.31
N THR A 113 2.43 -6.16 12.28
CA THR A 113 1.34 -5.38 11.67
C THR A 113 0.33 -4.97 12.72
N ILE A 114 0.12 -3.67 12.84
CA ILE A 114 -0.88 -3.07 13.73
C ILE A 114 -2.10 -2.70 12.88
N THR A 115 -3.28 -3.06 13.36
CA THR A 115 -4.54 -2.71 12.71
C THR A 115 -5.25 -1.61 13.48
N VAL A 116 -5.77 -0.61 12.75
CA VAL A 116 -6.50 0.54 13.32
C VAL A 116 -7.83 0.69 12.57
N PRO A 117 -8.95 1.04 13.20
CA PRO A 117 -10.19 1.34 12.49
C PRO A 117 -9.99 2.48 11.47
N PHE A 118 -10.60 2.35 10.29
CA PHE A 118 -10.63 3.44 9.31
C PHE A 118 -11.49 4.59 9.83
N ASN A 119 -11.13 5.83 9.56
CA ASN A 119 -11.78 7.04 10.07
C ASN A 119 -11.65 7.26 11.60
N ASP A 120 -10.77 6.53 12.29
CA ASP A 120 -10.49 6.70 13.72
C ASP A 120 -9.09 7.32 13.93
N LEU A 121 -9.01 8.63 13.76
CA LEU A 121 -7.76 9.38 13.95
C LEU A 121 -7.25 9.31 15.41
N PRO A 122 -8.11 9.42 16.45
CA PRO A 122 -7.67 9.25 17.83
C PRO A 122 -7.01 7.89 18.11
N ALA A 123 -7.53 6.79 17.54
CA ALA A 123 -6.93 5.48 17.68
C ALA A 123 -5.54 5.41 17.02
N LEU A 124 -5.38 6.05 15.84
CA LEU A 124 -4.09 6.16 15.17
C LEU A 124 -3.10 6.99 15.99
N GLU A 125 -3.52 8.14 16.53
CA GLU A 125 -2.70 8.99 17.39
C GLU A 125 -2.20 8.25 18.64
N LYS A 126 -3.07 7.46 19.26
CA LYS A 126 -2.72 6.64 20.42
C LYS A 126 -1.63 5.62 20.08
N VAL A 127 -1.76 4.90 18.96
CA VAL A 127 -0.74 3.93 18.50
C VAL A 127 0.60 4.62 18.29
N PHE A 128 0.61 5.78 17.63
CA PHE A 128 1.84 6.53 17.41
C PHE A 128 2.44 7.11 18.69
N ALA A 129 1.61 7.53 19.66
CA ALA A 129 2.10 8.02 20.95
C ALA A 129 2.79 6.90 21.75
N GLU A 130 2.29 5.68 21.66
CA GLU A 130 2.82 4.53 22.39
C GLU A 130 4.02 3.87 21.69
N ARG A 131 4.04 3.85 20.34
CA ARG A 131 4.95 3.03 19.54
C ARG A 131 5.51 3.70 18.28
N GLY A 132 5.42 5.02 18.16
CA GLY A 132 5.79 5.75 16.94
C GLY A 132 7.19 5.45 16.42
N GLU A 133 8.15 5.19 17.31
CA GLU A 133 9.54 4.88 16.96
C GLU A 133 9.73 3.49 16.32
N GLU A 134 8.73 2.60 16.38
CA GLU A 134 8.78 1.28 15.80
C GLU A 134 8.08 1.22 14.42
N ILE A 135 7.30 2.26 14.06
CA ILE A 135 6.43 2.25 12.89
C ILE A 135 7.19 2.74 11.66
N ALA A 136 7.38 1.86 10.68
CA ALA A 136 7.99 2.16 9.39
C ALA A 136 7.03 2.95 8.49
N CYS A 137 5.77 2.53 8.43
CA CYS A 137 4.79 3.16 7.56
C CYS A 137 3.34 2.91 8.00
N VAL A 138 2.46 3.76 7.47
CA VAL A 138 1.02 3.51 7.37
C VAL A 138 0.70 3.19 5.92
N ILE A 139 0.01 2.08 5.65
CA ILE A 139 -0.53 1.77 4.32
C ILE A 139 -2.05 1.93 4.34
N MET A 140 -2.60 2.64 3.33
CA MET A 140 -4.01 2.94 3.26
C MET A 140 -4.55 3.02 1.84
N GLU A 141 -5.84 2.81 1.70
CA GLU A 141 -6.62 3.26 0.55
C GLU A 141 -7.22 4.63 0.93
N PRO A 142 -7.03 5.71 0.16
CA PRO A 142 -7.66 6.99 0.46
C PRO A 142 -9.19 6.92 0.49
N THR A 143 -9.75 6.03 -0.33
CA THR A 143 -11.17 5.69 -0.35
C THR A 143 -11.30 4.17 -0.49
N PRO A 144 -11.41 3.44 0.64
CA PRO A 144 -11.48 1.98 0.61
C PRO A 144 -12.65 1.46 -0.19
N GLY A 145 -12.36 0.61 -1.18
CA GLY A 145 -13.38 -0.06 -1.99
C GLY A 145 -13.82 -1.40 -1.43
N ASN A 146 -12.90 -2.16 -0.84
CA ASN A 146 -13.14 -3.55 -0.42
C ASN A 146 -14.21 -3.71 0.67
N MET A 147 -14.39 -2.72 1.52
CA MET A 147 -15.42 -2.71 2.57
C MET A 147 -16.68 -1.92 2.20
N GLY A 148 -16.94 -1.67 0.92
CA GLY A 148 -18.18 -1.07 0.40
C GLY A 148 -18.08 0.43 0.08
N LEU A 149 -16.94 0.92 -0.36
CA LEU A 149 -16.68 2.31 -0.72
C LEU A 149 -16.96 3.29 0.44
N VAL A 150 -16.04 3.30 1.39
CA VAL A 150 -16.11 4.18 2.56
C VAL A 150 -15.35 5.47 2.29
N LEU A 151 -16.00 6.61 2.39
CA LEU A 151 -15.34 7.90 2.27
C LEU A 151 -14.59 8.27 3.55
N PRO A 152 -13.42 8.92 3.42
CA PRO A 152 -12.74 9.47 4.60
C PRO A 152 -13.58 10.60 5.20
N HIS A 153 -13.61 10.67 6.52
CA HIS A 153 -14.15 11.82 7.23
C HIS A 153 -13.31 13.06 6.95
N GLU A 154 -13.91 14.23 7.06
CA GLU A 154 -13.19 15.51 6.93
C GLU A 154 -11.99 15.55 7.88
N GLY A 155 -10.82 15.94 7.36
CA GLY A 155 -9.57 16.02 8.11
C GLY A 155 -8.86 14.69 8.38
N PHE A 156 -9.46 13.53 8.03
CA PHE A 156 -8.83 12.24 8.31
C PHE A 156 -7.53 12.02 7.52
N LEU A 157 -7.54 12.28 6.22
CA LEU A 157 -6.36 12.09 5.37
C LEU A 157 -5.21 13.03 5.75
N GLU A 158 -5.56 14.28 6.02
CA GLU A 158 -4.62 15.31 6.49
C GLU A 158 -4.03 14.93 7.86
N GLY A 159 -4.86 14.40 8.75
CA GLY A 159 -4.44 13.93 10.07
C GLY A 159 -3.47 12.74 9.95
N VAL A 160 -3.78 11.74 9.13
CA VAL A 160 -2.86 10.60 8.86
C VAL A 160 -1.52 11.12 8.32
N ARG A 161 -1.54 12.07 7.38
CA ARG A 161 -0.33 12.66 6.83
C ARG A 161 0.47 13.44 7.88
N ALA A 162 -0.21 14.23 8.70
CA ALA A 162 0.43 15.00 9.77
C ALA A 162 1.12 14.10 10.80
N ILE A 163 0.44 13.03 11.24
CA ILE A 163 0.98 12.07 12.20
C ILE A 163 2.19 11.34 11.64
N THR A 164 2.08 10.78 10.43
CA THR A 164 3.20 10.05 9.80
C THR A 164 4.41 10.97 9.66
N LYS A 165 4.23 12.21 9.24
CA LYS A 165 5.30 13.19 9.14
C LYS A 165 5.94 13.52 10.50
N LYS A 166 5.12 13.69 11.55
CA LYS A 166 5.59 14.00 12.91
C LYS A 166 6.51 12.91 13.45
N TYR A 167 6.19 11.65 13.21
CA TYR A 167 6.96 10.50 13.71
C TYR A 167 8.00 9.96 12.72
N GLY A 168 8.15 10.57 11.55
CA GLY A 168 9.09 10.11 10.53
C GLY A 168 8.73 8.76 9.91
N ALA A 169 7.47 8.34 10.01
CA ALA A 169 6.95 7.17 9.33
C ALA A 169 6.56 7.52 7.88
N LEU A 170 6.62 6.56 6.97
CA LEU A 170 6.19 6.76 5.60
C LEU A 170 4.68 6.56 5.45
N LEU A 171 4.08 7.22 4.47
CA LEU A 171 2.69 7.03 4.08
C LEU A 171 2.66 6.38 2.69
N ILE A 172 2.00 5.23 2.59
CA ILE A 172 1.79 4.47 1.36
C ILE A 172 0.29 4.52 1.03
N CYS A 173 -0.04 5.05 -0.16
CA CYS A 173 -1.40 5.14 -0.70
C CYS A 173 -1.52 4.35 -2.00
#